data_cd1f470424caa6775463e774a827ff48
#
_entry.id   cd1f470424caa6775463e774a827ff48
#
_cell.length_a   1.000
_cell.length_b   1.000
_cell.length_c   1.000
_cell.angle_alpha   90.00
_cell.angle_beta   90.00
_cell.angle_gamma   90.00
#
_symmetry.space_group_name_H-M   'P 1'
#
loop_
_entity.id
_entity.type
_entity.pdbx_description
1 polymer ?
#
loop_
_entity_poly.entity_id
_entity_poly.type
_entity_poly.pdbx_seq_one_letter_code
_entity_poly.pdbx_strand_id
1 'polypeptide(L)'
;MKEIYYLNQDTLPAMPVPHDCIINKIMLEEQSLVFSFINDISRYDSVRNLRPNAKSLTIRYHLIDEVYWLYKSFKCGKIFFREGGYKGLPQDALFRLPDVKLEYLYHFVGYESIIIKMYSDSAIIMDASVDYVEYEWIY
;
A
#
# COMPACT_ATOMS: atom_id res chain seq x y z
N MET A 1 -4.47 16.66 7.73
CA MET A 1 -4.67 15.96 9.01
C MET A 1 -3.85 14.68 8.99
N LYS A 2 -3.05 14.46 10.02
CA LYS A 2 -2.20 13.28 10.14
C LYS A 2 -2.71 12.35 11.23
N GLU A 3 -2.70 11.07 10.93
CA GLU A 3 -3.05 10.01 11.87
C GLU A 3 -1.91 9.00 11.91
N ILE A 4 -1.46 8.61 13.10
CA ILE A 4 -0.36 7.66 13.25
C ILE A 4 -0.89 6.39 13.91
N TYR A 5 -0.57 5.25 13.31
CA TYR A 5 -0.97 3.93 13.78
C TYR A 5 0.27 3.11 14.12
N TYR A 6 0.42 2.77 15.39
CA TYR A 6 1.57 1.99 15.87
C TYR A 6 1.28 0.51 15.79
N LEU A 7 2.17 -0.24 15.12
CA LEU A 7 2.07 -1.69 14.95
C LEU A 7 2.94 -2.47 15.94
N ASN A 8 3.68 -1.76 16.79
CA ASN A 8 4.58 -2.36 17.77
C ASN A 8 4.01 -2.35 19.21
N GLN A 9 2.70 -2.44 19.33
CA GLN A 9 1.98 -2.46 20.60
C GLN A 9 1.13 -3.71 20.72
N ASP A 10 0.74 -4.07 21.95
CA ASP A 10 -0.04 -5.28 22.22
C ASP A 10 -1.40 -5.25 21.53
N THR A 11 -2.03 -4.07 21.43
CA THR A 11 -3.29 -3.90 20.71
C THR A 11 -3.02 -3.29 19.35
N LEU A 12 -3.39 -4.02 18.30
CA LEU A 12 -3.22 -3.54 16.92
C LEU A 12 -4.35 -2.58 16.53
N PRO A 13 -4.03 -1.48 15.83
CA PRO A 13 -5.04 -0.51 15.42
C PRO A 13 -5.87 -1.00 14.25
N ALA A 14 -7.10 -0.49 14.15
CA ALA A 14 -7.92 -0.61 12.97
C ALA A 14 -7.59 0.55 12.03
N MET A 15 -6.80 0.28 10.99
CA MET A 15 -6.39 1.30 10.03
C MET A 15 -7.39 1.38 8.88
N PRO A 16 -7.76 2.59 8.42
CA PRO A 16 -8.61 2.74 7.24
C PRO A 16 -8.02 2.04 6.01
N VAL A 17 -8.86 1.34 5.27
CA VAL A 17 -8.48 0.68 4.03
C VAL A 17 -8.99 1.52 2.85
N PRO A 18 -8.11 2.15 2.06
CA PRO A 18 -8.53 2.89 0.86
C PRO A 18 -8.83 1.93 -0.29
N HIS A 19 -9.85 1.10 -0.11
CA HIS A 19 -10.24 0.06 -1.07
C HIS A 19 -10.61 0.65 -2.42
N ASP A 20 -10.08 0.06 -3.48
CA ASP A 20 -10.23 0.48 -4.88
C ASP A 20 -9.56 1.81 -5.24
N CYS A 21 -8.96 2.50 -4.29
CA CYS A 21 -8.30 3.77 -4.58
C CYS A 21 -7.04 3.57 -5.40
N ILE A 22 -6.82 4.47 -6.36
CA ILE A 22 -5.67 4.38 -7.26
C ILE A 22 -4.45 5.02 -6.62
N ILE A 23 -3.36 4.25 -6.60
CA ILE A 23 -2.04 4.72 -6.18
C ILE A 23 -1.37 5.32 -7.40
N ASN A 24 -1.00 6.59 -7.32
CA ASN A 24 -0.34 7.26 -8.43
C ASN A 24 1.19 7.33 -8.29
N LYS A 25 1.71 7.09 -7.10
CA LYS A 25 3.15 7.12 -6.87
C LYS A 25 3.54 6.26 -5.68
N ILE A 26 4.62 5.53 -5.82
CA ILE A 26 5.30 4.82 -4.73
C ILE A 26 6.74 5.31 -4.71
N MET A 27 7.22 5.71 -3.54
CA MET A 27 8.59 6.19 -3.38
C MET A 27 9.13 5.81 -2.01
N LEU A 28 10.44 5.90 -1.85
CA LEU A 28 11.12 5.70 -0.58
C LEU A 28 11.65 7.04 -0.11
N GLU A 29 11.25 7.46 1.08
CA GLU A 29 11.74 8.66 1.76
C GLU A 29 12.43 8.22 3.05
N GLU A 30 13.75 8.34 3.11
CA GLU A 30 14.53 7.86 4.25
C GLU A 30 14.22 6.39 4.54
N GLN A 31 13.56 6.07 5.65
CA GLN A 31 13.15 4.72 5.99
C GLN A 31 11.65 4.48 5.81
N SER A 32 10.97 5.37 5.11
CA SER A 32 9.54 5.25 4.89
C SER A 32 9.22 4.91 3.44
N LEU A 33 8.40 3.90 3.25
CA LEU A 33 7.77 3.61 1.97
C LEU A 33 6.52 4.47 1.87
N VAL A 34 6.43 5.28 0.83
CA VAL A 34 5.37 6.29 0.68
C VAL A 34 4.48 5.95 -0.49
N PHE A 35 3.19 5.82 -0.22
CA PHE A 35 2.15 5.67 -1.24
C PHE A 35 1.38 6.98 -1.34
N SER A 36 1.36 7.57 -2.55
CA SER A 36 0.53 8.72 -2.84
C SER A 36 -0.63 8.30 -3.73
N PHE A 37 -1.84 8.69 -3.33
CA PHE A 37 -3.05 8.36 -4.06
C PHE A 37 -3.46 9.50 -4.98
N ILE A 38 -4.32 9.21 -5.94
CA ILE A 38 -4.83 10.22 -6.88
C ILE A 38 -5.67 11.29 -6.15
N ASN A 39 -5.84 12.43 -6.79
CA ASN A 39 -6.73 13.47 -6.31
C ASN A 39 -8.20 12.99 -6.40
N ASP A 40 -9.09 13.67 -5.66
CA ASP A 40 -10.52 13.32 -5.55
C ASP A 40 -10.74 11.91 -4.99
N ILE A 41 -9.93 11.55 -3.99
CA ILE A 41 -10.01 10.23 -3.37
C ILE A 41 -11.38 9.98 -2.72
N SER A 42 -12.11 11.02 -2.36
CA SER A 42 -13.45 10.91 -1.78
C SER A 42 -14.52 10.43 -2.78
N ARG A 43 -14.20 10.31 -4.07
CA ARG A 43 -15.09 9.66 -5.04
C ARG A 43 -15.26 8.16 -4.77
N TYR A 44 -14.32 7.55 -4.06
CA TYR A 44 -14.40 6.14 -3.65
C TYR A 44 -15.20 6.00 -2.36
N ASP A 45 -16.14 5.09 -2.33
CA ASP A 45 -17.03 4.87 -1.19
C ASP A 45 -16.27 4.56 0.09
N SER A 46 -15.20 3.77 -0.01
CA SER A 46 -14.36 3.39 1.13
C SER A 46 -13.76 4.59 1.86
N VAL A 47 -13.45 5.65 1.12
CA VAL A 47 -12.88 6.87 1.69
C VAL A 47 -13.98 7.85 2.09
N ARG A 48 -14.96 8.04 1.21
CA ARG A 48 -16.05 9.00 1.43
C ARG A 48 -16.80 8.74 2.74
N ASN A 49 -17.00 7.47 3.08
CA ASN A 49 -17.70 7.08 4.30
C ASN A 49 -16.89 7.36 5.57
N LEU A 50 -15.56 7.36 5.47
CA LEU A 50 -14.65 7.58 6.59
C LEU A 50 -14.14 9.02 6.68
N ARG A 51 -13.84 9.60 5.54
CA ARG A 51 -13.24 10.94 5.42
C ARG A 51 -13.93 11.70 4.30
N PRO A 52 -15.20 12.12 4.51
CA PRO A 52 -15.90 12.91 3.50
C PRO A 52 -15.12 14.19 3.22
N ASN A 53 -15.08 14.61 1.98
CA ASN A 53 -14.35 15.78 1.50
C ASN A 53 -12.83 15.67 1.45
N ALA A 54 -12.23 14.51 1.77
CA ALA A 54 -10.81 14.31 1.58
C ALA A 54 -10.47 14.39 0.07
N LYS A 55 -9.48 15.20 -0.28
CA LYS A 55 -9.04 15.37 -1.67
C LYS A 55 -7.95 14.39 -2.04
N SER A 56 -7.03 14.14 -1.11
CA SER A 56 -5.95 13.19 -1.36
C SER A 56 -5.51 12.50 -0.07
N LEU A 57 -4.75 11.43 -0.24
CA LEU A 57 -4.20 10.64 0.85
C LEU A 57 -2.75 10.30 0.51
N THR A 58 -1.89 10.43 1.51
CA THR A 58 -0.54 9.89 1.47
C THR A 58 -0.37 8.95 2.66
N ILE A 59 0.12 7.74 2.41
CA ILE A 59 0.42 6.78 3.47
C ILE A 59 1.92 6.56 3.53
N ARG A 60 2.50 6.70 4.71
CA ARG A 60 3.91 6.44 4.96
C ARG A 60 4.05 5.24 5.89
N TYR A 61 4.68 4.20 5.38
CA TYR A 61 4.97 2.98 6.15
C TYR A 61 6.43 3.08 6.62
N HIS A 62 6.65 3.23 7.93
CA HIS A 62 8.01 3.30 8.47
C HIS A 62 8.60 1.90 8.55
N LEU A 63 9.59 1.62 7.70
CA LEU A 63 10.16 0.29 7.52
C LEU A 63 11.18 -0.03 8.60
N ILE A 64 11.09 -1.24 9.14
CA ILE A 64 12.09 -1.81 10.04
C ILE A 64 13.09 -2.63 9.23
N ASP A 65 12.64 -3.20 8.12
CA ASP A 65 13.43 -4.10 7.27
C ASP A 65 13.02 -3.92 5.80
N GLU A 66 13.64 -4.69 4.92
CA GLU A 66 13.34 -4.66 3.49
C GLU A 66 11.91 -5.08 3.18
N VAL A 67 11.38 -4.56 2.09
CA VAL A 67 10.04 -4.92 1.60
C VAL A 67 10.15 -6.13 0.69
N TYR A 68 9.25 -7.09 0.88
CA TYR A 68 9.08 -8.25 0.02
C TYR A 68 7.76 -8.14 -0.73
N TRP A 69 7.73 -8.50 -2.01
CA TRP A 69 6.49 -8.46 -2.77
C TRP A 69 6.37 -9.63 -3.73
N LEU A 70 5.13 -10.06 -3.95
CA LEU A 70 4.75 -11.15 -4.83
C LEU A 70 3.86 -10.60 -5.93
N TYR A 71 4.13 -11.03 -7.13
CA TYR A 71 3.33 -10.69 -8.29
C TYR A 71 2.67 -11.96 -8.81
N LYS A 72 1.34 -11.91 -9.00
CA LYS A 72 0.56 -13.02 -9.54
C LYS A 72 -0.07 -12.59 -10.86
N SER A 73 0.33 -13.25 -11.93
CA SER A 73 -0.16 -12.95 -13.28
C SER A 73 -1.03 -14.09 -13.81
N PHE A 74 -2.15 -13.74 -14.43
CA PHE A 74 -2.97 -14.65 -15.20
C PHE A 74 -2.70 -14.42 -16.68
N LYS A 75 -2.07 -15.38 -17.35
CA LYS A 75 -1.82 -15.32 -18.77
C LYS A 75 -2.28 -16.63 -19.41
N CYS A 76 -3.18 -16.54 -20.40
CA CYS A 76 -3.72 -17.71 -21.11
C CYS A 76 -4.35 -18.75 -20.17
N GLY A 77 -5.04 -18.30 -19.12
CA GLY A 77 -5.68 -19.17 -18.14
C GLY A 77 -4.74 -19.89 -17.19
N LYS A 78 -3.45 -19.61 -17.26
CA LYS A 78 -2.45 -20.15 -16.35
C LYS A 78 -2.06 -19.11 -15.31
N ILE A 79 -1.81 -19.59 -14.09
CA ILE A 79 -1.36 -18.74 -12.98
C ILE A 79 0.17 -18.84 -12.91
N PHE A 80 0.84 -17.71 -13.04
CA PHE A 80 2.28 -17.61 -12.85
C PHE A 80 2.55 -16.85 -11.56
N PHE A 81 3.33 -17.43 -10.65
CA PHE A 81 3.82 -16.76 -9.47
C PHE A 81 5.21 -16.24 -9.75
N ARG A 82 5.39 -14.93 -9.63
CA ARG A 82 6.72 -14.33 -9.58
C ARG A 82 6.93 -13.82 -8.16
N GLU A 83 7.91 -14.38 -7.50
CA GLU A 83 8.40 -13.85 -6.24
C GLU A 83 9.24 -12.62 -6.57
N GLY A 84 8.62 -11.45 -6.46
CA GLY A 84 9.31 -10.20 -6.64
C GLY A 84 9.58 -9.59 -5.27
N GLY A 85 10.78 -9.08 -5.04
CA GLY A 85 11.19 -8.58 -3.74
C GLY A 85 11.82 -9.62 -2.86
N TYR A 86 11.71 -10.89 -3.19
CA TYR A 86 12.68 -11.84 -2.72
C TYR A 86 14.01 -11.45 -3.34
N LYS A 87 14.99 -11.19 -2.50
CA LYS A 87 16.39 -10.85 -2.82
C LYS A 87 16.72 -10.99 -4.30
N GLY A 88 16.71 -9.93 -5.07
CA GLY A 88 17.11 -9.95 -6.47
C GLY A 88 16.21 -9.22 -7.45
N LEU A 89 14.98 -8.81 -7.06
CA LEU A 89 14.26 -7.88 -7.90
C LEU A 89 14.60 -6.45 -7.48
N PRO A 90 14.95 -5.59 -8.46
CA PRO A 90 15.29 -4.23 -8.14
C PRO A 90 14.07 -3.54 -7.52
N GLN A 91 14.28 -2.79 -6.45
CA GLN A 91 13.24 -1.94 -5.84
C GLN A 91 12.58 -1.02 -6.88
N ASP A 92 13.30 -0.72 -7.97
CA ASP A 92 12.79 0.03 -9.11
C ASP A 92 11.48 -0.53 -9.65
N ALA A 93 11.30 -1.83 -9.64
CA ALA A 93 10.07 -2.46 -10.11
C ALA A 93 8.86 -2.04 -9.27
N LEU A 94 9.03 -1.95 -7.94
CA LEU A 94 7.99 -1.48 -7.03
C LEU A 94 7.59 -0.03 -7.35
N PHE A 95 8.56 0.83 -7.60
CA PHE A 95 8.32 2.24 -7.87
C PHE A 95 7.67 2.49 -9.24
N ARG A 96 7.76 1.53 -10.17
CA ARG A 96 7.12 1.61 -11.49
C ARG A 96 5.72 1.01 -11.54
N LEU A 97 5.27 0.31 -10.50
CA LEU A 97 3.93 -0.26 -10.48
C LEU A 97 2.84 0.77 -10.78
N PRO A 98 2.92 2.04 -10.28
CA PRO A 98 1.92 3.05 -10.59
C PRO A 98 1.93 3.57 -12.02
N ASP A 99 2.91 3.22 -12.87
CA ASP A 99 2.95 3.63 -14.28
C ASP A 99 1.77 3.05 -15.07
N VAL A 100 1.19 1.96 -14.59
CA VAL A 100 -0.09 1.45 -15.04
C VAL A 100 -1.10 1.63 -13.89
N LYS A 101 -2.38 1.45 -14.17
CA LYS A 101 -3.42 1.62 -13.14
C LYS A 101 -3.19 0.63 -12.00
N LEU A 102 -2.79 1.13 -10.85
CA LEU A 102 -2.53 0.35 -9.64
C LEU A 102 -3.58 0.68 -8.58
N GLU A 103 -4.34 -0.34 -8.18
CA GLU A 103 -5.39 -0.19 -7.17
C GLU A 103 -4.95 -0.78 -5.83
N TYR A 104 -5.23 -0.05 -4.75
CA TYR A 104 -5.10 -0.57 -3.40
C TYR A 104 -6.35 -1.39 -3.08
N LEU A 105 -6.19 -2.67 -2.77
CA LEU A 105 -7.34 -3.52 -2.47
C LEU A 105 -7.59 -3.62 -0.97
N TYR A 106 -6.61 -4.12 -0.23
CA TYR A 106 -6.79 -4.40 1.18
C TYR A 106 -5.42 -4.49 1.88
N HIS A 107 -5.42 -4.42 3.20
CA HIS A 107 -4.24 -4.71 3.99
C HIS A 107 -4.59 -5.59 5.21
N PHE A 108 -3.61 -6.34 5.67
CA PHE A 108 -3.68 -7.14 6.88
C PHE A 108 -2.60 -6.66 7.83
N VAL A 109 -2.98 -6.30 9.05
CA VAL A 109 -2.09 -5.74 10.05
C VAL A 109 -1.73 -6.81 11.06
N GLY A 110 -0.43 -6.96 11.34
CA GLY A 110 0.10 -7.79 12.38
C GLY A 110 1.09 -7.01 13.25
N TYR A 111 1.65 -7.65 14.26
CA TYR A 111 2.67 -7.03 15.09
C TYR A 111 3.91 -6.74 14.25
N GLU A 112 4.29 -5.47 14.17
CA GLU A 112 5.41 -4.99 13.35
C GLU A 112 5.38 -5.50 11.91
N SER A 113 4.18 -5.70 11.36
CA SER A 113 4.00 -6.33 10.05
C SER A 113 2.74 -5.81 9.37
N ILE A 114 2.83 -5.65 8.05
CA ILE A 114 1.67 -5.34 7.22
C ILE A 114 1.80 -6.08 5.89
N ILE A 115 0.68 -6.64 5.44
CA ILE A 115 0.56 -7.24 4.12
C ILE A 115 -0.43 -6.40 3.33
N ILE A 116 -0.01 -5.91 2.17
CA ILE A 116 -0.85 -5.06 1.32
C ILE A 116 -1.15 -5.81 0.03
N LYS A 117 -2.43 -5.92 -0.28
CA LYS A 117 -2.90 -6.44 -1.56
C LYS A 117 -3.22 -5.31 -2.50
N MET A 118 -2.66 -5.38 -3.71
CA MET A 118 -2.88 -4.42 -4.78
C MET A 118 -3.26 -5.16 -6.05
N TYR A 119 -3.75 -4.43 -7.03
CA TYR A 119 -4.12 -4.98 -8.33
C TYR A 119 -3.71 -4.03 -9.46
N SER A 120 -3.02 -4.59 -10.45
CA SER A 120 -2.69 -3.92 -11.72
C SER A 120 -2.57 -4.98 -12.79
N ASP A 121 -3.64 -5.27 -13.51
CA ASP A 121 -3.75 -6.42 -14.44
C ASP A 121 -3.50 -7.78 -13.76
N SER A 122 -2.92 -7.79 -12.58
CA SER A 122 -2.58 -8.97 -11.79
C SER A 122 -2.58 -8.63 -10.32
N ALA A 123 -2.79 -9.63 -9.48
CA ALA A 123 -2.70 -9.46 -8.04
C ALA A 123 -1.24 -9.26 -7.62
N ILE A 124 -1.01 -8.28 -6.79
CA ILE A 124 0.30 -7.95 -6.21
C ILE A 124 0.15 -7.99 -4.70
N ILE A 125 1.04 -8.70 -4.03
CA ILE A 125 1.08 -8.77 -2.58
C ILE A 125 2.42 -8.23 -2.12
N MET A 126 2.38 -7.27 -1.20
CA MET A 126 3.56 -6.71 -0.58
C MET A 126 3.55 -7.06 0.91
N ASP A 127 4.67 -7.57 1.40
CA ASP A 127 4.89 -7.85 2.82
C ASP A 127 5.98 -6.92 3.33
N ALA A 128 5.70 -6.21 4.40
CA ALA A 128 6.64 -5.26 4.96
C ALA A 128 6.67 -5.34 6.48
N SER A 129 7.89 -5.22 7.04
CA SER A 129 8.08 -5.06 8.48
C SER A 129 8.03 -3.58 8.81
N VAL A 130 7.04 -3.19 9.60
CA VAL A 130 6.65 -1.79 9.82
C VAL A 130 6.34 -1.58 11.29
N ASP A 131 6.93 -0.59 11.94
CA ASP A 131 6.65 -0.28 13.33
C ASP A 131 5.52 0.74 13.51
N TYR A 132 5.35 1.67 12.56
CA TYR A 132 4.20 2.55 12.54
C TYR A 132 3.85 2.97 11.12
N VAL A 133 2.59 3.42 10.93
CA VAL A 133 2.07 3.92 9.65
C VAL A 133 1.46 5.29 9.88
N GLU A 134 1.79 6.24 9.01
CA GLU A 134 1.24 7.58 9.06
C GLU A 134 0.31 7.79 7.86
N TYR A 135 -0.93 8.18 8.14
CA TYR A 135 -1.89 8.62 7.13
C TYR A 135 -1.95 10.14 7.13
N GLU A 136 -1.73 10.73 5.99
CA GLU A 136 -1.89 12.17 5.80
C GLU A 136 -3.04 12.43 4.83
N TRP A 137 -4.13 12.96 5.38
CA TRP A 137 -5.32 13.32 4.63
C TRP A 137 -5.28 14.80 4.27
N ILE A 138 -5.52 15.13 3.00
CA ILE A 138 -5.57 16.50 2.48
C ILE A 138 -7.03 16.81 2.14
N TYR A 139 -7.51 17.95 2.63
CA TYR A 139 -8.88 18.41 2.41
C TYR A 139 -8.98 19.62 1.49
#